data_1fb2cca6137ce39c7695299d57979518
#
_entry.id   1fb2cca6137ce39c7695299d57979518
#
_cell.length_a   1.000
_cell.length_b   1.000
_cell.length_c   1.000
_cell.angle_alpha   90.00
_cell.angle_beta   90.00
_cell.angle_gamma   90.00
#
_symmetry.space_group_name_H-M   'P 1'
#
loop_
_entity.id
_entity.type
_entity.pdbx_description
1 polymer ?
#
loop_
_entity_poly.entity_id
_entity_poly.type
_entity_poly.pdbx_seq_one_letter_code
_entity_poly.pdbx_strand_id
1 'polypeptide(L)'
;MPASCFTEGGLMPELPEVETVCRGLEKLIIGKKISSIEIRYPKMIKTDLEEFQRELPSQIIESMGRRGKYLLFYLTDKVLISHLRMEGKYFYYPDQGPERKHAHVFFHFEDGGTLVYEDVRKFGTMELLVPDLLDAYFISKKLGPEPSEQDFDLQVFQSALAKSKKPIKSHLLDQTLVAGLGNIYVDEVLWRAQVHPARSSQTLTAEEATAIHDQTIAVLSQAVEK
;
A
#
# COMPACT_ATOMS: atom_id res chain seq x y z
N MET A 1 -13.68 5.49 23.22
CA MET A 1 -12.73 4.41 22.97
C MET A 1 -12.00 4.76 21.69
N PRO A 2 -10.67 4.62 21.61
CA PRO A 2 -9.97 4.87 20.35
C PRO A 2 -10.49 3.89 19.32
N ALA A 3 -10.87 4.40 18.16
CA ALA A 3 -11.22 3.56 17.04
C ALA A 3 -9.95 2.83 16.57
N SER A 4 -10.06 1.54 16.49
CA SER A 4 -9.13 0.51 16.07
C SER A 4 -7.90 0.96 15.28
N CYS A 5 -6.72 0.69 15.84
CA CYS A 5 -5.48 0.53 15.09
C CYS A 5 -5.61 -0.72 14.19
N PHE A 6 -5.51 -0.57 12.89
CA PHE A 6 -5.65 -1.66 11.94
C PHE A 6 -4.33 -2.40 11.64
N THR A 7 -3.26 -2.13 12.39
CA THR A 7 -2.02 -2.88 12.28
C THR A 7 -1.61 -3.39 13.66
N GLU A 8 -1.98 -4.62 13.99
CA GLU A 8 -1.37 -5.35 15.09
C GLU A 8 -0.03 -5.92 14.61
N GLY A 9 1.05 -5.55 15.30
CA GLY A 9 2.37 -6.13 15.11
C GLY A 9 3.35 -5.24 14.34
N GLY A 10 4.56 -5.08 14.87
CA GLY A 10 5.65 -4.25 14.34
C GLY A 10 6.33 -4.81 13.09
N LEU A 11 5.59 -5.33 12.14
CA LEU A 11 6.06 -5.84 10.85
C LEU A 11 5.67 -4.87 9.75
N MET A 12 6.54 -4.73 8.73
CA MET A 12 6.29 -3.91 7.54
C MET A 12 4.99 -4.34 6.87
N PRO A 13 4.00 -3.45 6.70
CA PRO A 13 2.75 -3.79 6.03
C PRO A 13 3.01 -4.25 4.59
N GLU A 14 2.63 -5.49 4.29
CA GLU A 14 2.58 -6.04 2.94
C GLU A 14 1.16 -5.90 2.38
N LEU A 15 0.87 -6.42 1.22
CA LEU A 15 -0.44 -6.27 0.57
C LEU A 15 -1.63 -6.63 1.49
N PRO A 16 -1.64 -7.77 2.22
CA PRO A 16 -2.78 -8.13 3.06
C PRO A 16 -3.03 -7.13 4.21
N GLU A 17 -1.96 -6.64 4.85
CA GLU A 17 -2.10 -5.66 5.93
C GLU A 17 -2.59 -4.32 5.39
N VAL A 18 -2.11 -3.89 4.22
CA VAL A 18 -2.59 -2.67 3.56
C VAL A 18 -4.06 -2.81 3.15
N GLU A 19 -4.48 -3.97 2.67
CA GLU A 19 -5.88 -4.26 2.36
C GLU A 19 -6.77 -4.18 3.62
N THR A 20 -6.30 -4.71 4.74
CA THR A 20 -7.00 -4.63 6.03
C THR A 20 -7.18 -3.17 6.47
N VAL A 21 -6.13 -2.36 6.36
CA VAL A 21 -6.22 -0.92 6.64
C VAL A 21 -7.22 -0.23 5.70
N CYS A 22 -7.17 -0.53 4.41
CA CYS A 22 -8.09 0.01 3.40
C CYS A 22 -9.55 -0.26 3.78
N ARG A 23 -9.90 -1.51 4.03
CA ARG A 23 -11.27 -1.93 4.42
C ARG A 23 -11.71 -1.34 5.77
N GLY A 24 -10.77 -1.18 6.69
CA GLY A 24 -11.04 -0.54 7.98
C GLY A 24 -11.36 0.94 7.83
N LEU A 25 -10.55 1.67 7.08
CA LEU A 25 -10.77 3.08 6.80
C LEU A 25 -12.06 3.31 6.01
N GLU A 26 -12.35 2.46 5.02
CA GLU A 26 -13.59 2.52 4.24
C GLU A 26 -14.83 2.62 5.12
N LYS A 27 -14.89 1.82 6.20
CA LYS A 27 -16.02 1.82 7.14
C LYS A 27 -16.12 3.08 8.00
N LEU A 28 -15.04 3.82 8.17
CA LEU A 28 -14.95 4.91 9.13
C LEU A 28 -15.02 6.30 8.49
N ILE A 29 -14.48 6.46 7.29
CA ILE A 29 -14.23 7.79 6.72
C ILE A 29 -14.95 8.08 5.40
N ILE A 30 -15.61 7.10 4.77
CA ILE A 30 -16.37 7.34 3.54
C ILE A 30 -17.48 8.36 3.79
N GLY A 31 -17.62 9.31 2.84
CA GLY A 31 -18.58 10.41 2.90
C GLY A 31 -18.16 11.59 3.79
N LYS A 32 -17.02 11.47 4.49
CA LYS A 32 -16.53 12.56 5.34
C LYS A 32 -15.87 13.63 4.50
N LYS A 33 -16.18 14.89 4.82
CA LYS A 33 -15.61 16.05 4.17
C LYS A 33 -14.47 16.62 5.02
N ILE A 34 -13.33 16.83 4.38
CA ILE A 34 -12.14 17.39 5.03
C ILE A 34 -12.37 18.89 5.25
N SER A 35 -12.27 19.34 6.51
CA SER A 35 -12.35 20.75 6.85
C SER A 35 -10.98 21.43 6.84
N SER A 36 -9.95 20.75 7.36
CA SER A 36 -8.58 21.26 7.41
C SER A 36 -7.56 20.15 7.54
N ILE A 37 -6.30 20.47 7.27
CA ILE A 37 -5.16 19.57 7.38
C ILE A 37 -4.11 20.21 8.29
N GLU A 38 -3.56 19.42 9.22
CA GLU A 38 -2.38 19.80 10.00
C GLU A 38 -1.22 18.86 9.62
N ILE A 39 -0.06 19.42 9.28
CA ILE A 39 1.13 18.66 8.88
C ILE A 39 2.27 19.03 9.82
N ARG A 40 2.72 18.07 10.63
CA ARG A 40 3.84 18.23 11.58
C ARG A 40 5.19 17.79 10.99
N TYR A 41 5.17 16.91 9.97
CA TYR A 41 6.36 16.45 9.29
C TYR A 41 6.24 16.59 7.76
N PRO A 42 6.56 17.76 7.20
CA PRO A 42 6.33 18.07 5.78
C PRO A 42 7.11 17.18 4.80
N LYS A 43 8.26 16.64 5.20
CA LYS A 43 9.12 15.83 4.31
C LYS A 43 8.46 14.55 3.79
N MET A 44 7.41 14.07 4.44
CA MET A 44 6.65 12.91 3.96
C MET A 44 5.70 13.24 2.81
N ILE A 45 5.33 14.49 2.63
CA ILE A 45 4.48 14.96 1.53
C ILE A 45 5.34 15.11 0.28
N LYS A 46 4.98 14.40 -0.80
CA LYS A 46 5.72 14.38 -2.07
C LYS A 46 5.11 15.27 -3.14
N THR A 47 3.91 15.75 -2.93
CA THR A 47 3.32 16.88 -3.66
C THR A 47 3.90 18.19 -3.11
N ASP A 48 3.84 19.27 -3.89
CA ASP A 48 4.10 20.61 -3.35
C ASP A 48 3.26 20.83 -2.08
N LEU A 49 3.90 21.30 -1.01
CA LEU A 49 3.26 21.38 0.30
C LEU A 49 2.10 22.38 0.32
N GLU A 50 2.28 23.52 -0.36
CA GLU A 50 1.23 24.54 -0.43
C GLU A 50 0.04 24.04 -1.25
N GLU A 51 0.30 23.33 -2.35
CA GLU A 51 -0.73 22.67 -3.14
C GLU A 51 -1.48 21.62 -2.29
N PHE A 52 -0.77 20.76 -1.59
CA PHE A 52 -1.37 19.72 -0.72
C PHE A 52 -2.29 20.34 0.34
N GLN A 53 -1.83 21.40 1.00
CA GLN A 53 -2.61 22.08 2.03
C GLN A 53 -3.81 22.87 1.47
N ARG A 54 -3.71 23.38 0.24
CA ARG A 54 -4.77 24.14 -0.41
C ARG A 54 -5.86 23.24 -1.01
N GLU A 55 -5.47 22.13 -1.63
CA GLU A 55 -6.37 21.29 -2.42
C GLU A 55 -7.17 20.27 -1.60
N LEU A 56 -6.70 19.87 -0.43
CA LEU A 56 -7.37 18.87 0.40
C LEU A 56 -8.59 19.37 1.16
N PRO A 57 -8.61 20.58 1.74
CA PRO A 57 -9.83 21.09 2.36
C PRO A 57 -10.99 21.13 1.36
N SER A 58 -12.19 20.82 1.86
CA SER A 58 -13.45 20.69 1.10
C SER A 58 -13.58 19.42 0.24
N GLN A 59 -12.56 18.61 0.10
CA GLN A 59 -12.67 17.30 -0.55
C GLN A 59 -13.49 16.32 0.33
N ILE A 60 -14.32 15.52 -0.32
CA ILE A 60 -15.07 14.43 0.32
C ILE A 60 -14.32 13.13 -0.01
N ILE A 61 -14.16 12.26 0.98
CA ILE A 61 -13.64 10.91 0.76
C ILE A 61 -14.77 10.06 0.18
N GLU A 62 -14.72 9.78 -1.12
CA GLU A 62 -15.78 9.09 -1.85
C GLU A 62 -15.63 7.57 -1.78
N SER A 63 -14.40 7.08 -1.88
CA SER A 63 -14.08 5.66 -1.77
C SER A 63 -12.63 5.44 -1.36
N MET A 64 -12.35 4.22 -0.94
CA MET A 64 -11.00 3.74 -0.66
C MET A 64 -10.60 2.68 -1.69
N GLY A 65 -9.31 2.57 -1.94
CA GLY A 65 -8.75 1.53 -2.79
C GLY A 65 -7.31 1.21 -2.40
N ARG A 66 -6.77 0.23 -3.06
CA ARG A 66 -5.39 -0.23 -2.89
C ARG A 66 -4.77 -0.57 -4.25
N ARG A 67 -3.49 -0.30 -4.39
CA ARG A 67 -2.66 -0.78 -5.50
C ARG A 67 -1.32 -1.26 -4.96
N GLY A 68 -1.05 -2.57 -5.01
CA GLY A 68 0.11 -3.16 -4.35
C GLY A 68 0.09 -2.87 -2.84
N LYS A 69 1.08 -2.14 -2.35
CA LYS A 69 1.18 -1.68 -0.94
C LYS A 69 0.78 -0.22 -0.75
N TYR A 70 0.16 0.40 -1.75
CA TYR A 70 -0.32 1.79 -1.70
C TYR A 70 -1.79 1.83 -1.33
N LEU A 71 -2.14 2.69 -0.37
CA LEU A 71 -3.52 3.10 -0.08
C LEU A 71 -3.92 4.23 -1.02
N LEU A 72 -5.14 4.18 -1.52
CA LEU A 72 -5.72 5.17 -2.40
C LEU A 72 -6.98 5.74 -1.76
N PHE A 73 -6.95 7.03 -1.48
CA PHE A 73 -8.14 7.77 -1.04
C PHE A 73 -8.69 8.49 -2.25
N TYR A 74 -9.80 8.03 -2.78
CA TYR A 74 -10.50 8.70 -3.88
C TYR A 74 -11.35 9.82 -3.31
N LEU A 75 -10.99 11.05 -3.68
CA LEU A 75 -11.62 12.28 -3.21
C LEU A 75 -12.53 12.86 -4.30
N THR A 76 -13.19 13.99 -4.04
CA THR A 76 -14.12 14.62 -4.98
C THR A 76 -13.50 14.79 -6.38
N ASP A 77 -12.28 15.33 -6.48
CA ASP A 77 -11.57 15.55 -7.74
C ASP A 77 -10.06 15.21 -7.69
N LYS A 78 -9.61 14.61 -6.60
CA LYS A 78 -8.21 14.20 -6.37
C LYS A 78 -8.13 12.75 -5.92
N VAL A 79 -6.92 12.18 -6.00
CA VAL A 79 -6.57 10.92 -5.34
C VAL A 79 -5.39 11.19 -4.43
N LEU A 80 -5.53 10.82 -3.15
CA LEU A 80 -4.42 10.82 -2.20
C LEU A 80 -3.82 9.42 -2.16
N ILE A 81 -2.54 9.34 -2.49
CA ILE A 81 -1.76 8.09 -2.47
C ILE A 81 -0.93 8.08 -1.20
N SER A 82 -1.11 7.05 -0.37
CA SER A 82 -0.38 6.86 0.89
C SER A 82 0.37 5.53 0.88
N HIS A 83 1.66 5.56 1.16
CA HIS A 83 2.47 4.37 1.35
C HIS A 83 2.91 4.28 2.81
N LEU A 84 2.51 3.23 3.51
CA LEU A 84 2.78 3.06 4.95
C LEU A 84 4.24 2.75 5.26
N ARG A 85 4.97 2.22 4.29
CA ARG A 85 6.35 1.76 4.45
C ARG A 85 6.45 0.73 5.58
N MET A 86 7.25 1.00 6.63
CA MET A 86 7.55 0.02 7.66
C MET A 86 6.62 0.09 8.87
N GLU A 87 6.20 1.30 9.28
CA GLU A 87 5.50 1.50 10.54
C GLU A 87 4.35 2.52 10.47
N GLY A 88 4.01 2.98 9.26
CA GLY A 88 2.91 3.92 9.09
C GLY A 88 1.58 3.33 9.53
N LYS A 89 0.78 4.10 10.26
CA LYS A 89 -0.52 3.70 10.81
C LYS A 89 -1.52 4.84 10.71
N TYR A 90 -2.78 4.47 10.52
CA TYR A 90 -3.90 5.39 10.59
C TYR A 90 -4.75 5.12 11.83
N PHE A 91 -5.18 6.22 12.50
CA PHE A 91 -6.10 6.19 13.62
C PHE A 91 -7.25 7.15 13.35
N TYR A 92 -8.47 6.69 13.53
CA TYR A 92 -9.64 7.54 13.44
C TYR A 92 -10.19 7.82 14.85
N TYR A 93 -10.45 9.09 15.11
CA TYR A 93 -11.10 9.56 16.33
C TYR A 93 -12.39 10.30 15.96
N PRO A 94 -13.51 10.04 16.67
CA PRO A 94 -14.75 10.78 16.45
C PRO A 94 -14.68 12.25 16.89
N ASP A 95 -13.59 12.63 17.55
CA ASP A 95 -13.23 13.97 18.05
C ASP A 95 -11.80 14.33 17.60
N GLN A 96 -11.16 15.26 18.28
CA GLN A 96 -9.78 15.65 17.98
C GLN A 96 -8.73 14.58 18.33
N GLY A 97 -9.12 13.60 19.14
CA GLY A 97 -8.21 12.56 19.62
C GLY A 97 -7.13 13.07 20.58
N PRO A 98 -6.33 12.15 21.14
CA PRO A 98 -5.23 12.52 22.05
C PRO A 98 -4.01 13.01 21.27
N GLU A 99 -3.20 13.85 21.92
CA GLU A 99 -1.85 14.18 21.44
C GLU A 99 -0.97 12.92 21.41
N ARG A 100 -0.30 12.70 20.29
CA ARG A 100 0.57 11.52 20.08
C ARG A 100 1.90 11.93 19.47
N LYS A 101 2.98 11.44 20.07
CA LYS A 101 4.37 11.81 19.75
C LYS A 101 4.74 11.58 18.27
N HIS A 102 4.20 10.55 17.65
CA HIS A 102 4.57 10.14 16.30
C HIS A 102 3.49 10.45 15.26
N ALA A 103 2.53 11.30 15.61
CA ALA A 103 1.52 11.80 14.71
C ALA A 103 2.10 12.91 13.82
N HIS A 104 1.95 12.77 12.51
CA HIS A 104 2.60 13.64 11.54
C HIS A 104 1.63 14.35 10.60
N VAL A 105 0.45 13.79 10.34
CA VAL A 105 -0.58 14.38 9.50
C VAL A 105 -1.94 14.14 10.14
N PHE A 106 -2.74 15.21 10.21
CA PHE A 106 -4.10 15.20 10.75
C PHE A 106 -5.07 15.67 9.69
N PHE A 107 -6.07 14.87 9.41
CA PHE A 107 -7.19 15.22 8.55
C PHE A 107 -8.39 15.50 9.44
N HIS A 108 -8.75 16.78 9.61
CA HIS A 108 -9.92 17.17 10.38
C HIS A 108 -11.14 17.15 9.47
N PHE A 109 -12.24 16.57 9.94
CA PHE A 109 -13.48 16.48 9.21
C PHE A 109 -14.52 17.50 9.71
N GLU A 110 -15.45 17.90 8.84
CA GLU A 110 -16.52 18.85 9.20
C GLU A 110 -17.43 18.33 10.33
N ASP A 111 -17.56 17.02 10.51
CA ASP A 111 -18.32 16.40 11.59
C ASP A 111 -17.60 16.40 12.95
N GLY A 112 -16.40 16.96 13.02
CA GLY A 112 -15.56 17.02 14.23
C GLY A 112 -14.60 15.85 14.40
N GLY A 113 -14.71 14.79 13.59
CA GLY A 113 -13.78 13.66 13.61
C GLY A 113 -12.40 14.01 13.05
N THR A 114 -11.42 13.19 13.37
CA THR A 114 -10.03 13.36 12.91
C THR A 114 -9.43 12.02 12.50
N LEU A 115 -8.83 11.97 11.32
CA LEU A 115 -7.97 10.87 10.88
C LEU A 115 -6.51 11.29 11.09
N VAL A 116 -5.76 10.47 11.82
CA VAL A 116 -4.37 10.75 12.19
C VAL A 116 -3.46 9.72 11.54
N TYR A 117 -2.41 10.19 10.89
CA TYR A 117 -1.31 9.34 10.41
C TYR A 117 -0.13 9.41 11.37
N GLU A 118 0.28 8.24 11.85
CA GLU A 118 1.43 8.06 12.74
C GLU A 118 2.52 7.21 12.08
N ASP A 119 3.78 7.56 12.33
CA ASP A 119 4.92 6.81 11.81
C ASP A 119 6.17 7.09 12.65
N VAL A 120 6.57 6.11 13.45
CA VAL A 120 7.74 6.23 14.32
C VAL A 120 9.01 6.50 13.52
N ARG A 121 9.17 5.83 12.39
CA ARG A 121 10.36 5.91 11.54
C ARG A 121 10.32 7.02 10.49
N LYS A 122 9.16 7.62 10.25
CA LYS A 122 8.96 8.71 9.27
C LYS A 122 9.32 8.33 7.82
N PHE A 123 9.15 7.07 7.45
CA PHE A 123 9.44 6.57 6.10
C PHE A 123 8.24 6.59 5.17
N GLY A 124 7.04 6.65 5.72
CA GLY A 124 5.81 6.73 4.95
C GLY A 124 5.73 7.98 4.08
N THR A 125 4.95 7.91 3.03
CA THR A 125 4.79 8.99 2.06
C THR A 125 3.34 9.25 1.73
N MET A 126 3.00 10.50 1.42
CA MET A 126 1.72 10.92 0.86
C MET A 126 1.94 11.77 -0.39
N GLU A 127 1.10 11.56 -1.37
CA GLU A 127 1.13 12.28 -2.65
C GLU A 127 -0.29 12.52 -3.16
N LEU A 128 -0.56 13.72 -3.66
CA LEU A 128 -1.86 14.12 -4.17
C LEU A 128 -1.80 14.25 -5.69
N LEU A 129 -2.71 13.58 -6.39
CA LEU A 129 -2.78 13.60 -7.85
C LEU A 129 -4.21 13.88 -8.32
N VAL A 130 -4.34 14.36 -9.57
CA VAL A 130 -5.61 14.25 -10.29
C VAL A 130 -5.81 12.79 -10.73
N PRO A 131 -7.05 12.27 -10.75
CA PRO A 131 -7.32 10.85 -11.04
C PRO A 131 -6.74 10.37 -12.38
N ASP A 132 -6.75 11.20 -13.41
CA ASP A 132 -6.24 10.86 -14.75
C ASP A 132 -4.73 10.54 -14.78
N LEU A 133 -3.97 10.98 -13.78
CA LEU A 133 -2.53 10.71 -13.67
C LEU A 133 -2.20 9.44 -12.88
N LEU A 134 -3.18 8.74 -12.32
CA LEU A 134 -2.94 7.60 -11.43
C LEU A 134 -2.21 6.45 -12.14
N ASP A 135 -2.64 6.08 -13.34
CA ASP A 135 -1.99 5.01 -14.11
C ASP A 135 -0.55 5.38 -14.48
N ALA A 136 -0.33 6.61 -14.97
CA ALA A 136 1.01 7.10 -15.29
C ALA A 136 1.92 7.13 -14.05
N TYR A 137 1.37 7.44 -12.88
CA TYR A 137 2.09 7.40 -11.62
C TYR A 137 2.64 5.99 -11.33
N PHE A 138 1.81 4.95 -11.37
CA PHE A 138 2.24 3.59 -11.10
C PHE A 138 3.16 3.03 -12.19
N ILE A 139 2.98 3.41 -13.44
CA ILE A 139 3.92 3.11 -14.52
C ILE A 139 5.30 3.72 -14.21
N SER A 140 5.36 4.97 -13.78
CA SER A 140 6.62 5.62 -13.39
C SER A 140 7.33 4.94 -12.23
N LYS A 141 6.58 4.32 -11.31
CA LYS A 141 7.11 3.51 -10.21
C LYS A 141 7.53 2.11 -10.64
N LYS A 142 7.31 1.73 -11.90
CA LYS A 142 7.53 0.37 -12.42
C LYS A 142 6.83 -0.70 -11.56
N LEU A 143 5.66 -0.36 -11.05
CA LEU A 143 4.90 -1.29 -10.22
C LEU A 143 4.31 -2.39 -11.09
N GLY A 144 4.61 -3.63 -10.73
CA GLY A 144 4.08 -4.82 -11.38
C GLY A 144 2.56 -4.99 -11.22
N PRO A 145 1.97 -6.00 -11.86
CA PRO A 145 0.53 -6.27 -11.78
C PRO A 145 0.10 -6.62 -10.35
N GLU A 146 -1.21 -6.49 -10.09
CA GLU A 146 -1.81 -7.07 -8.90
C GLU A 146 -1.70 -8.60 -8.95
N PRO A 147 -1.54 -9.28 -7.80
CA PRO A 147 -1.42 -10.74 -7.71
C PRO A 147 -2.79 -11.42 -7.83
N SER A 148 -3.39 -11.32 -8.99
CA SER A 148 -4.69 -11.93 -9.32
C SER A 148 -4.58 -12.76 -10.61
N GLU A 149 -5.49 -13.70 -10.79
CA GLU A 149 -5.55 -14.50 -12.02
C GLU A 149 -5.78 -13.65 -13.28
N GLN A 150 -6.44 -12.49 -13.12
CA GLN A 150 -6.76 -11.59 -14.23
C GLN A 150 -5.58 -10.73 -14.65
N ASP A 151 -4.77 -10.26 -13.68
CA ASP A 151 -3.75 -9.24 -13.91
C ASP A 151 -2.33 -9.81 -13.97
N PHE A 152 -2.08 -10.91 -13.25
CA PHE A 152 -0.75 -11.53 -13.16
C PHE A 152 -0.58 -12.63 -14.20
N ASP A 153 -0.15 -12.26 -15.40
CA ASP A 153 0.03 -13.16 -16.52
C ASP A 153 1.26 -14.06 -16.35
N LEU A 154 1.06 -15.40 -16.41
CA LEU A 154 2.10 -16.39 -16.21
C LEU A 154 3.19 -16.32 -17.30
N GLN A 155 2.83 -16.09 -18.56
CA GLN A 155 3.82 -16.06 -19.65
C GLN A 155 4.71 -14.83 -19.56
N VAL A 156 4.13 -13.68 -19.21
CA VAL A 156 4.87 -12.45 -18.96
C VAL A 156 5.82 -12.64 -17.78
N PHE A 157 5.34 -13.25 -16.69
CA PHE A 157 6.14 -13.57 -15.52
C PHE A 157 7.33 -14.48 -15.86
N GLN A 158 7.09 -15.59 -16.52
CA GLN A 158 8.14 -16.52 -16.96
C GLN A 158 9.16 -15.84 -17.86
N SER A 159 8.71 -15.01 -18.81
CA SER A 159 9.58 -14.26 -19.72
C SER A 159 10.48 -13.25 -18.97
N ALA A 160 9.95 -12.61 -17.94
CA ALA A 160 10.71 -11.66 -17.12
C ALA A 160 11.76 -12.39 -16.26
N LEU A 161 11.42 -13.54 -15.69
CA LEU A 161 12.37 -14.37 -14.93
C LEU A 161 13.54 -14.83 -15.79
N ALA A 162 13.27 -15.29 -17.01
CA ALA A 162 14.29 -15.80 -17.93
C ALA A 162 15.35 -14.76 -18.32
N LYS A 163 15.04 -13.49 -18.19
CA LYS A 163 15.93 -12.36 -18.54
C LYS A 163 16.76 -11.83 -17.36
N SER A 164 16.59 -12.39 -16.17
CA SER A 164 17.21 -11.80 -14.95
C SER A 164 18.11 -12.78 -14.21
N LYS A 165 19.29 -12.32 -13.86
CA LYS A 165 20.23 -13.03 -12.97
C LYS A 165 19.95 -12.80 -11.49
N LYS A 166 19.03 -11.91 -11.12
CA LYS A 166 18.68 -11.61 -9.73
C LYS A 166 18.27 -12.89 -8.99
N PRO A 167 18.64 -13.05 -7.71
CA PRO A 167 18.03 -14.05 -6.85
C PRO A 167 16.51 -13.89 -6.85
N ILE A 168 15.77 -15.00 -6.92
CA ILE A 168 14.32 -14.96 -7.06
C ILE A 168 13.64 -14.19 -5.92
N LYS A 169 14.10 -14.34 -4.67
CA LYS A 169 13.57 -13.57 -3.55
C LYS A 169 13.72 -12.06 -3.77
N SER A 170 14.92 -11.60 -4.11
CA SER A 170 15.16 -10.18 -4.36
C SER A 170 14.37 -9.65 -5.53
N HIS A 171 14.18 -10.47 -6.58
CA HIS A 171 13.42 -10.11 -7.76
C HIS A 171 11.91 -9.94 -7.46
N LEU A 172 11.34 -10.82 -6.62
CA LEU A 172 9.97 -10.69 -6.16
C LEU A 172 9.74 -9.50 -5.23
N LEU A 173 10.76 -9.15 -4.42
CA LEU A 173 10.69 -8.03 -3.48
C LEU A 173 10.77 -6.66 -4.14
N ASP A 174 11.30 -6.53 -5.35
CA ASP A 174 11.44 -5.23 -6.02
C ASP A 174 10.13 -4.67 -6.59
N GLN A 175 9.02 -5.38 -6.46
CA GLN A 175 7.66 -5.00 -6.86
C GLN A 175 7.44 -4.87 -8.36
N THR A 176 8.40 -5.24 -9.21
CA THR A 176 8.28 -5.10 -10.67
C THR A 176 7.64 -6.30 -11.35
N LEU A 177 7.88 -7.50 -10.84
CA LEU A 177 7.27 -8.74 -11.35
C LEU A 177 5.80 -8.86 -10.99
N VAL A 178 5.50 -8.56 -9.73
CA VAL A 178 4.18 -8.57 -9.11
C VAL A 178 4.19 -7.62 -7.92
N ALA A 179 3.11 -6.91 -7.71
CA ALA A 179 3.00 -5.99 -6.59
C ALA A 179 2.54 -6.71 -5.30
N GLY A 180 2.97 -6.20 -4.14
CA GLY A 180 2.37 -6.55 -2.86
C GLY A 180 3.19 -7.48 -1.97
N LEU A 181 4.12 -8.28 -2.51
CA LEU A 181 4.97 -9.15 -1.71
C LEU A 181 5.99 -8.37 -0.88
N GLY A 182 6.18 -8.75 0.36
CA GLY A 182 7.29 -8.34 1.22
C GLY A 182 8.00 -9.57 1.77
N ASN A 183 8.82 -9.37 2.81
CA ASN A 183 9.68 -10.45 3.32
C ASN A 183 8.91 -11.66 3.86
N ILE A 184 7.77 -11.45 4.50
CA ILE A 184 6.99 -12.54 5.10
C ILE A 184 6.35 -13.40 4.00
N TYR A 185 5.58 -12.77 3.11
CA TYR A 185 4.84 -13.52 2.10
C TYR A 185 5.72 -14.05 0.97
N VAL A 186 6.84 -13.40 0.64
CA VAL A 186 7.79 -13.97 -0.32
C VAL A 186 8.42 -15.26 0.20
N ASP A 187 8.75 -15.32 1.47
CA ASP A 187 9.31 -16.54 2.08
C ASP A 187 8.27 -17.67 2.11
N GLU A 188 7.02 -17.36 2.44
CA GLU A 188 5.91 -18.32 2.39
C GLU A 188 5.67 -18.85 0.96
N VAL A 189 5.66 -17.98 -0.03
CA VAL A 189 5.50 -18.33 -1.45
C VAL A 189 6.60 -19.27 -1.90
N LEU A 190 7.87 -18.91 -1.67
CA LEU A 190 9.01 -19.71 -2.10
C LEU A 190 9.09 -21.04 -1.36
N TRP A 191 8.73 -21.07 -0.08
CA TRP A 191 8.66 -22.31 0.67
C TRP A 191 7.59 -23.26 0.12
N ARG A 192 6.39 -22.76 -0.18
CA ARG A 192 5.33 -23.58 -0.80
C ARG A 192 5.66 -24.02 -2.20
N ALA A 193 6.34 -23.18 -2.97
CA ALA A 193 6.81 -23.52 -4.31
C ALA A 193 8.05 -24.45 -4.32
N GLN A 194 8.64 -24.71 -3.14
CA GLN A 194 9.86 -25.52 -2.97
C GLN A 194 11.06 -24.97 -3.76
N VAL A 195 11.19 -23.65 -3.84
CA VAL A 195 12.28 -22.96 -4.54
C VAL A 195 13.16 -22.22 -3.54
N HIS A 196 14.45 -22.48 -3.63
CA HIS A 196 15.42 -21.80 -2.75
C HIS A 196 15.49 -20.30 -3.09
N PRO A 197 15.40 -19.39 -2.11
CA PRO A 197 15.29 -17.94 -2.32
C PRO A 197 16.51 -17.32 -3.05
N ALA A 198 17.68 -17.92 -2.95
CA ALA A 198 18.91 -17.45 -3.60
C ALA A 198 19.07 -17.96 -5.05
N ARG A 199 18.16 -18.79 -5.55
CA ARG A 199 18.18 -19.24 -6.95
C ARG A 199 18.11 -18.05 -7.90
N SER A 200 18.98 -18.03 -8.90
CA SER A 200 18.93 -17.04 -9.97
C SER A 200 17.62 -17.21 -10.77
N SER A 201 16.89 -16.12 -10.98
CA SER A 201 15.59 -16.15 -11.68
C SER A 201 15.63 -16.85 -13.04
N GLN A 202 16.70 -16.61 -13.82
CA GLN A 202 16.87 -17.22 -15.14
C GLN A 202 17.11 -18.74 -15.13
N THR A 203 17.44 -19.33 -13.97
CA THR A 203 17.68 -20.76 -13.83
C THR A 203 16.46 -21.57 -13.41
N LEU A 204 15.34 -20.89 -13.16
CA LEU A 204 14.09 -21.54 -12.78
C LEU A 204 13.49 -22.27 -13.98
N THR A 205 12.97 -23.49 -13.75
CA THR A 205 12.20 -24.21 -14.75
C THR A 205 10.83 -23.58 -14.96
N ALA A 206 10.14 -23.96 -16.04
CA ALA A 206 8.78 -23.48 -16.28
C ALA A 206 7.81 -23.91 -15.16
N GLU A 207 7.99 -25.12 -14.63
CA GLU A 207 7.19 -25.68 -13.54
C GLU A 207 7.45 -24.92 -12.23
N GLU A 208 8.70 -24.62 -11.90
CA GLU A 208 9.07 -23.81 -10.72
C GLU A 208 8.49 -22.40 -10.83
N ALA A 209 8.60 -21.77 -11.99
CA ALA A 209 8.01 -20.44 -12.22
C ALA A 209 6.47 -20.47 -12.10
N THR A 210 5.82 -21.47 -12.63
CA THR A 210 4.37 -21.67 -12.49
C THR A 210 3.98 -21.86 -11.02
N ALA A 211 4.73 -22.66 -10.27
CA ALA A 211 4.48 -22.85 -8.84
C ALA A 211 4.60 -21.54 -8.05
N ILE A 212 5.62 -20.71 -8.32
CA ILE A 212 5.77 -19.39 -7.69
C ILE A 212 4.61 -18.49 -8.05
N HIS A 213 4.21 -18.42 -9.31
CA HIS A 213 3.07 -17.63 -9.78
C HIS A 213 1.79 -18.01 -9.03
N ASP A 214 1.43 -19.28 -9.03
CA ASP A 214 0.20 -19.79 -8.43
C ASP A 214 0.20 -19.63 -6.92
N GLN A 215 1.34 -19.90 -6.26
CA GLN A 215 1.47 -19.69 -4.81
C GLN A 215 1.43 -18.21 -4.43
N THR A 216 1.93 -17.29 -5.26
CA THR A 216 1.82 -15.85 -5.02
C THR A 216 0.35 -15.43 -4.92
N ILE A 217 -0.46 -15.85 -5.88
CA ILE A 217 -1.90 -15.56 -5.89
C ILE A 217 -2.58 -16.21 -4.67
N ALA A 218 -2.32 -17.49 -4.44
CA ALA A 218 -2.98 -18.25 -3.38
C ALA A 218 -2.64 -17.73 -1.98
N VAL A 219 -1.35 -17.48 -1.70
CA VAL A 219 -0.88 -17.01 -0.39
C VAL A 219 -1.45 -15.64 -0.06
N LEU A 220 -1.38 -14.70 -0.99
CA LEU A 220 -1.86 -13.34 -0.77
C LEU A 220 -3.40 -13.27 -0.65
N SER A 221 -4.13 -14.03 -1.48
CA SER A 221 -5.60 -14.13 -1.36
C SER A 221 -6.02 -14.70 -0.01
N GLN A 222 -5.40 -15.80 0.43
CA GLN A 222 -5.69 -16.40 1.73
C GLN A 222 -5.39 -15.47 2.92
N ALA A 223 -4.34 -14.65 2.79
CA ALA A 223 -3.98 -13.71 3.84
C ALA A 223 -4.95 -12.52 3.92
N VAL A 224 -5.50 -12.08 2.80
CA VAL A 224 -6.52 -11.01 2.74
C VAL A 224 -7.87 -11.45 3.34
N GLU A 225 -8.20 -12.75 3.28
CA GLU A 225 -9.46 -13.30 3.80
C GLU A 225 -9.46 -13.53 5.31
N LYS A 226 -8.30 -13.51 5.96
CA LYS A 226 -8.15 -13.69 7.41
C LYS A 226 -8.35 -12.40 8.19
#